data_0955f6d097515fb60c106cb2250fdd2c
#
_entry.id   0955f6d097515fb60c106cb2250fdd2c
#
_cell.length_a   1.000
_cell.length_b   1.000
_cell.length_c   1.000
_cell.angle_alpha   90.00
_cell.angle_beta   90.00
_cell.angle_gamma   90.00
#
_symmetry.space_group_name_H-M   'P 1'
#
loop_
_entity.id
_entity.type
_entity.pdbx_description
1 polymer ?
#
loop_
_entity_poly.entity_id
_entity_poly.type
_entity_poly.pdbx_seq_one_letter_code
_entity_poly.pdbx_strand_id
1 'polypeptide(L)'
;LMAKGQVTTMVWLEYLLPLIFLFPMAAMGGIVLALRSLHDARVHSPFDAPLREPGQALRHRLDQAFSSLFLNGTLGPLVSLAPLVYGMGRMLFVDKQDWVEWALYGLLSTLLVLAFSLLLVRDYQRIRRLKLGLACELAVGQELERLVRPEAHPYYVFHDVPTDSFTIDHVVVTPHGVFVVETRARALAIGSDGKELNCVA
;
A
#
# COMPACT_ATOMS: atom_id res chain seq x y z
N LEU A 1 -27.48 3.87 51.33
CA LEU A 1 -27.02 4.73 50.20
C LEU A 1 -25.61 4.40 49.73
N MET A 2 -24.74 3.76 50.55
CA MET A 2 -23.37 3.37 50.16
C MET A 2 -23.28 2.11 49.27
N ALA A 3 -24.22 1.18 49.31
CA ALA A 3 -24.13 -0.05 48.52
C ALA A 3 -24.39 0.15 47.02
N LYS A 4 -25.11 1.20 46.60
CA LYS A 4 -25.40 1.46 45.20
C LYS A 4 -24.21 2.02 44.42
N GLY A 5 -23.30 2.73 45.08
CA GLY A 5 -22.09 3.31 44.45
C GLY A 5 -21.00 2.28 44.17
N GLN A 6 -20.88 1.24 45.00
CA GLN A 6 -19.89 0.16 44.81
C GLN A 6 -20.27 -0.79 43.66
N VAL A 7 -21.55 -1.03 43.44
CA VAL A 7 -22.02 -1.90 42.34
C VAL A 7 -21.79 -1.25 40.98
N THR A 8 -21.98 0.06 40.87
CA THR A 8 -21.76 0.78 39.61
C THR A 8 -20.27 0.89 39.24
N THR A 9 -19.39 1.05 40.22
CA THR A 9 -17.94 1.07 39.97
C THR A 9 -17.40 -0.29 39.55
N MET A 10 -17.91 -1.39 40.06
CA MET A 10 -17.52 -2.75 39.63
C MET A 10 -17.94 -3.05 38.18
N VAL A 11 -19.11 -2.62 37.75
CA VAL A 11 -19.58 -2.87 36.36
C VAL A 11 -18.65 -2.20 35.35
N TRP A 12 -18.20 -0.97 35.59
CA TRP A 12 -17.26 -0.30 34.69
C TRP A 12 -15.89 -0.99 34.63
N LEU A 13 -15.42 -1.55 35.75
CA LEU A 13 -14.15 -2.26 35.81
C LEU A 13 -14.15 -3.52 34.93
N GLU A 14 -15.25 -4.25 34.87
CA GLU A 14 -15.41 -5.44 34.02
C GLU A 14 -15.25 -5.15 32.52
N TYR A 15 -15.59 -3.92 32.09
CA TYR A 15 -15.41 -3.49 30.69
C TYR A 15 -14.04 -2.88 30.43
N LEU A 16 -13.41 -2.25 31.43
CA LEU A 16 -12.11 -1.59 31.26
C LEU A 16 -10.93 -2.56 31.38
N LEU A 17 -11.00 -3.55 32.27
CA LEU A 17 -9.91 -4.51 32.46
C LEU A 17 -9.55 -5.29 31.17
N PRO A 18 -10.50 -5.78 30.35
CA PRO A 18 -10.18 -6.45 29.09
C PRO A 18 -9.43 -5.54 28.09
N LEU A 19 -9.54 -4.21 28.20
CA LEU A 19 -8.80 -3.26 27.35
C LEU A 19 -7.28 -3.33 27.58
N ILE A 20 -6.84 -3.78 28.76
CA ILE A 20 -5.42 -4.00 29.05
C ILE A 20 -4.79 -4.98 28.08
N PHE A 21 -5.54 -6.00 27.66
CA PHE A 21 -5.07 -6.99 26.67
C PHE A 21 -4.94 -6.44 25.26
N LEU A 22 -5.66 -5.35 24.95
CA LEU A 22 -5.54 -4.64 23.68
C LEU A 22 -4.37 -3.65 23.65
N PHE A 23 -3.83 -3.28 24.81
CA PHE A 23 -2.74 -2.31 24.91
C PHE A 23 -1.48 -2.73 24.12
N PRO A 24 -0.96 -3.99 24.22
CA PRO A 24 0.19 -4.40 23.42
C PRO A 24 -0.08 -4.34 21.91
N MET A 25 -1.32 -4.66 21.49
CA MET A 25 -1.72 -4.57 20.08
C MET A 25 -1.75 -3.12 19.59
N ALA A 26 -2.31 -2.20 20.40
CA ALA A 26 -2.32 -0.78 20.10
C ALA A 26 -0.89 -0.20 20.07
N ALA A 27 -0.01 -0.61 21.01
CA ALA A 27 1.39 -0.21 21.04
C ALA A 27 2.14 -0.67 19.78
N MET A 28 1.95 -1.93 19.34
CA MET A 28 2.52 -2.43 18.09
C MET A 28 2.03 -1.65 16.87
N GLY A 29 0.73 -1.36 16.78
CA GLY A 29 0.18 -0.52 15.72
C GLY A 29 0.79 0.87 15.71
N GLY A 30 0.93 1.49 16.89
CA GLY A 30 1.58 2.80 17.06
C GLY A 30 3.05 2.80 16.63
N ILE A 31 3.82 1.76 16.97
CA ILE A 31 5.21 1.60 16.55
C ILE A 31 5.32 1.50 15.03
N VAL A 32 4.47 0.69 14.38
CA VAL A 32 4.46 0.54 12.92
C VAL A 32 4.18 1.86 12.23
N LEU A 33 3.18 2.62 12.72
CA LEU A 33 2.86 3.95 12.20
C LEU A 33 3.99 4.96 12.41
N ALA A 34 4.64 4.96 13.59
CA ALA A 34 5.77 5.82 13.90
C ALA A 34 6.98 5.50 13.01
N LEU A 35 7.32 4.22 12.82
CA LEU A 35 8.40 3.80 11.94
C LEU A 35 8.16 4.23 10.49
N ARG A 36 6.92 4.15 10.03
CA ARG A 36 6.54 4.63 8.70
C ARG A 36 6.74 6.14 8.57
N SER A 37 6.24 6.94 9.52
CA SER A 37 6.38 8.39 9.47
C SER A 37 7.85 8.84 9.51
N LEU A 38 8.69 8.13 10.26
CA LEU A 38 10.13 8.37 10.31
C LEU A 38 10.83 7.99 9.00
N HIS A 39 10.37 6.93 8.34
CA HIS A 39 10.89 6.52 7.05
C HIS A 39 10.55 7.55 5.96
N ASP A 40 9.28 7.96 5.88
CA ASP A 40 8.81 8.95 4.91
C ASP A 40 9.51 10.32 5.09
N ALA A 41 9.84 10.69 6.34
CA ALA A 41 10.55 11.94 6.64
C ALA A 41 12.03 11.94 6.25
N ARG A 42 12.66 10.76 6.10
CA ARG A 42 14.09 10.64 5.77
C ARG A 42 14.39 10.59 4.28
N VAL A 43 13.39 10.37 3.44
CA VAL A 43 13.55 10.30 1.98
C VAL A 43 13.44 11.71 1.38
N HIS A 44 14.36 12.61 1.75
CA HIS A 44 14.56 13.85 1.02
C HIS A 44 15.81 13.72 0.16
N SER A 45 15.64 13.84 -1.15
CA SER A 45 16.78 13.91 -2.07
C SER A 45 17.56 15.20 -1.79
N PRO A 46 18.89 15.15 -1.59
CA PRO A 46 19.70 16.33 -1.37
C PRO A 46 19.90 17.19 -2.64
N PHE A 47 19.34 16.78 -3.77
CA PHE A 47 19.48 17.47 -5.05
C PHE A 47 18.15 18.11 -5.47
N ASP A 48 18.13 19.43 -5.61
CA ASP A 48 16.92 20.19 -5.95
C ASP A 48 16.39 19.96 -7.39
N ALA A 49 17.21 19.42 -8.30
CA ALA A 49 16.79 19.03 -9.64
C ALA A 49 17.72 17.99 -10.26
N PRO A 50 17.69 16.72 -9.83
CA PRO A 50 18.43 15.68 -10.55
C PRO A 50 17.80 15.49 -11.94
N LEU A 51 18.65 15.23 -12.94
CA LEU A 51 18.19 14.64 -14.21
C LEU A 51 17.36 13.40 -13.84
N ARG A 52 16.07 13.42 -14.18
CA ARG A 52 15.16 12.37 -13.78
C ARG A 52 15.47 11.12 -14.58
N GLU A 53 15.69 10.02 -13.85
CA GLU A 53 15.76 8.69 -14.45
C GLU A 53 14.40 8.24 -14.96
N PRO A 54 14.35 7.41 -16.04
CA PRO A 54 13.11 6.85 -16.53
C PRO A 54 12.37 6.10 -15.40
N GLY A 55 11.07 6.33 -15.25
CA GLY A 55 10.22 5.65 -14.28
C GLY A 55 10.33 6.13 -12.83
N GLN A 56 10.91 7.29 -12.56
CA GLN A 56 11.05 7.82 -11.20
C GLN A 56 9.68 8.06 -10.53
N ALA A 57 8.72 8.61 -11.27
CA ALA A 57 7.35 8.83 -10.79
C ALA A 57 6.65 7.50 -10.46
N LEU A 58 6.82 6.48 -11.30
CA LEU A 58 6.27 5.14 -11.05
C LEU A 58 6.95 4.43 -9.87
N ARG A 59 8.27 4.58 -9.70
CA ARG A 59 8.99 4.06 -8.52
C ARG A 59 8.41 4.64 -7.23
N HIS A 60 8.21 5.95 -7.17
CA HIS A 60 7.62 6.59 -6.00
C HIS A 60 6.20 6.07 -5.70
N ARG A 61 5.36 5.92 -6.74
CA ARG A 61 4.02 5.31 -6.58
C ARG A 61 4.08 3.84 -6.15
N LEU A 62 5.09 3.11 -6.60
CA LEU A 62 5.33 1.72 -6.22
C LEU A 62 5.74 1.61 -4.75
N ASP A 63 6.64 2.48 -4.27
CA ASP A 63 7.06 2.53 -2.87
C ASP A 63 5.90 2.88 -1.94
N GLN A 64 5.04 3.82 -2.34
CA GLN A 64 3.80 4.11 -1.61
C GLN A 64 2.86 2.90 -1.56
N ALA A 65 2.71 2.16 -2.67
CA ALA A 65 1.86 0.97 -2.72
C ALA A 65 2.42 -0.16 -1.86
N PHE A 66 3.75 -0.37 -1.82
CA PHE A 66 4.40 -1.31 -0.91
C PHE A 66 4.22 -0.92 0.56
N SER A 67 4.38 0.36 0.87
CA SER A 67 4.15 0.88 2.22
C SER A 67 2.70 0.64 2.67
N SER A 68 1.72 0.85 1.78
CA SER A 68 0.31 0.54 2.04
C SER A 68 0.07 -0.95 2.27
N LEU A 69 0.63 -1.81 1.40
CA LEU A 69 0.54 -3.27 1.55
C LEU A 69 1.13 -3.75 2.88
N PHE A 70 2.30 -3.23 3.25
CA PHE A 70 2.96 -3.56 4.52
C PHE A 70 2.10 -3.14 5.71
N LEU A 71 1.57 -1.92 5.68
CA LEU A 71 0.70 -1.40 6.75
C LEU A 71 -0.56 -2.27 6.91
N ASN A 72 -1.27 -2.53 5.81
CA ASN A 72 -2.47 -3.35 5.82
C ASN A 72 -2.18 -4.80 6.23
N GLY A 73 -1.04 -5.35 5.80
CA GLY A 73 -0.59 -6.71 6.16
C GLY A 73 -0.19 -6.86 7.63
N THR A 74 0.31 -5.78 8.25
CA THR A 74 0.71 -5.80 9.66
C THR A 74 -0.44 -5.44 10.59
N LEU A 75 -1.16 -4.37 10.29
CA LEU A 75 -2.27 -3.90 11.13
C LEU A 75 -3.54 -4.73 10.95
N GLY A 76 -3.75 -5.29 9.75
CA GLY A 76 -4.93 -6.09 9.44
C GLY A 76 -5.17 -7.23 10.44
N PRO A 77 -4.22 -8.17 10.63
CA PRO A 77 -4.34 -9.24 11.62
C PRO A 77 -4.53 -8.72 13.05
N LEU A 78 -3.78 -7.68 13.45
CA LEU A 78 -3.90 -7.08 14.78
C LEU A 78 -5.31 -6.55 15.05
N VAL A 79 -5.83 -5.72 14.15
CA VAL A 79 -7.16 -5.12 14.30
C VAL A 79 -8.27 -6.16 14.19
N SER A 80 -8.12 -7.14 13.30
CA SER A 80 -9.14 -8.19 13.12
C SER A 80 -9.25 -9.15 14.30
N LEU A 81 -8.17 -9.37 15.05
CA LEU A 81 -8.18 -10.20 16.27
C LEU A 81 -8.61 -9.42 17.53
N ALA A 82 -8.62 -8.09 17.49
CA ALA A 82 -8.95 -7.27 18.65
C ALA A 82 -10.28 -7.64 19.33
N PRO A 83 -11.40 -7.88 18.60
CA PRO A 83 -12.67 -8.27 19.23
C PRO A 83 -12.58 -9.60 19.98
N LEU A 84 -11.86 -10.59 19.44
CA LEU A 84 -11.67 -11.89 20.07
C LEU A 84 -10.80 -11.77 21.32
N VAL A 85 -9.70 -11.01 21.25
CA VAL A 85 -8.80 -10.76 22.39
C VAL A 85 -9.56 -10.05 23.51
N TYR A 86 -10.39 -9.06 23.16
CA TYR A 86 -11.27 -8.39 24.11
C TYR A 86 -12.24 -9.36 24.77
N GLY A 87 -12.94 -10.20 23.99
CA GLY A 87 -13.84 -11.23 24.48
C GLY A 87 -13.15 -12.21 25.42
N MET A 88 -11.95 -12.70 25.06
CA MET A 88 -11.15 -13.58 25.92
C MET A 88 -10.75 -12.89 27.23
N GLY A 89 -10.31 -11.63 27.18
CA GLY A 89 -10.00 -10.84 28.37
C GLY A 89 -11.20 -10.71 29.30
N ARG A 90 -12.39 -10.51 28.73
CA ARG A 90 -13.63 -10.40 29.52
C ARG A 90 -14.00 -11.69 30.23
N MET A 91 -13.71 -12.87 29.62
CA MET A 91 -13.93 -14.18 30.28
C MET A 91 -13.24 -14.33 31.63
N LEU A 92 -12.10 -13.66 31.82
CA LEU A 92 -11.34 -13.76 33.05
C LEU A 92 -12.01 -13.03 34.23
N PHE A 93 -12.96 -12.13 33.93
CA PHE A 93 -13.57 -11.25 34.93
C PHE A 93 -15.08 -11.45 35.11
N VAL A 94 -15.73 -12.21 34.21
CA VAL A 94 -17.20 -12.42 34.20
C VAL A 94 -17.51 -13.92 34.25
N ASP A 95 -18.18 -14.35 35.31
CA ASP A 95 -18.56 -15.77 35.51
C ASP A 95 -19.65 -16.27 34.56
N LYS A 96 -20.50 -15.36 34.06
CA LYS A 96 -21.59 -15.70 33.14
C LYS A 96 -21.25 -15.25 31.73
N GLN A 97 -21.13 -16.23 30.84
CA GLN A 97 -20.86 -16.00 29.45
C GLN A 97 -22.17 -16.07 28.63
N ASP A 98 -22.38 -15.07 27.79
CA ASP A 98 -23.47 -15.03 26.85
C ASP A 98 -23.00 -15.49 25.47
N TRP A 99 -23.57 -16.57 24.96
CA TRP A 99 -23.25 -17.10 23.62
C TRP A 99 -23.46 -16.07 22.51
N VAL A 100 -24.42 -15.15 22.71
CA VAL A 100 -24.70 -14.07 21.76
C VAL A 100 -23.53 -13.10 21.65
N GLU A 101 -22.91 -12.73 22.78
CA GLU A 101 -21.73 -11.86 22.80
C GLU A 101 -20.54 -12.49 22.04
N TRP A 102 -20.31 -13.80 22.25
CA TRP A 102 -19.28 -14.53 21.53
C TRP A 102 -19.54 -14.58 20.02
N ALA A 103 -20.77 -14.82 19.63
CA ALA A 103 -21.17 -14.79 18.23
C ALA A 103 -20.94 -13.41 17.60
N LEU A 104 -21.20 -12.33 18.34
CA LEU A 104 -20.94 -10.96 17.88
C LEU A 104 -19.43 -10.66 17.72
N TYR A 105 -18.59 -11.06 18.69
CA TYR A 105 -17.13 -10.90 18.56
C TYR A 105 -16.58 -11.70 17.39
N GLY A 106 -17.04 -12.94 17.21
CA GLY A 106 -16.65 -13.79 16.08
C GLY A 106 -17.09 -13.20 14.74
N LEU A 107 -18.32 -12.71 14.64
CA LEU A 107 -18.83 -12.07 13.43
C LEU A 107 -18.03 -10.82 13.09
N LEU A 108 -17.78 -9.94 14.07
CA LEU A 108 -17.03 -8.71 13.89
C LEU A 108 -15.59 -9.01 13.43
N SER A 109 -14.94 -9.97 14.08
CA SER A 109 -13.58 -10.41 13.69
C SER A 109 -13.56 -10.94 12.24
N THR A 110 -14.55 -11.76 11.86
CA THR A 110 -14.66 -12.31 10.50
C THR A 110 -14.85 -11.20 9.47
N LEU A 111 -15.72 -10.23 9.73
CA LEU A 111 -15.92 -9.09 8.83
C LEU A 111 -14.65 -8.25 8.67
N LEU A 112 -13.90 -8.03 9.75
CA LEU A 112 -12.62 -7.32 9.69
C LEU A 112 -11.58 -8.09 8.88
N VAL A 113 -11.47 -9.42 9.06
CA VAL A 113 -10.57 -10.28 8.26
C VAL A 113 -10.91 -10.17 6.78
N LEU A 114 -12.20 -10.24 6.43
CA LEU A 114 -12.63 -10.10 5.03
C LEU A 114 -12.28 -8.71 4.46
N ALA A 115 -12.55 -7.65 5.22
CA ALA A 115 -12.23 -6.29 4.79
C ALA A 115 -10.72 -6.10 4.53
N PHE A 116 -9.86 -6.52 5.47
CA PHE A 116 -8.41 -6.43 5.29
C PHE A 116 -7.90 -7.34 4.18
N SER A 117 -8.46 -8.52 3.99
CA SER A 117 -8.12 -9.41 2.88
C SER A 117 -8.41 -8.77 1.52
N LEU A 118 -9.55 -8.09 1.38
CA LEU A 118 -9.89 -7.35 0.17
C LEU A 118 -8.93 -6.19 -0.08
N LEU A 119 -8.53 -5.46 0.96
CA LEU A 119 -7.54 -4.39 0.85
C LEU A 119 -6.17 -4.93 0.40
N LEU A 120 -5.72 -6.05 0.97
CA LEU A 120 -4.46 -6.71 0.57
C LEU A 120 -4.47 -7.15 -0.89
N VAL A 121 -5.57 -7.77 -1.35
CA VAL A 121 -5.71 -8.18 -2.75
C VAL A 121 -5.67 -6.96 -3.68
N ARG A 122 -6.36 -5.88 -3.30
CA ARG A 122 -6.34 -4.63 -4.06
C ARG A 122 -4.95 -4.01 -4.15
N ASP A 123 -4.23 -3.94 -3.03
CA ASP A 123 -2.87 -3.39 -2.98
C ASP A 123 -1.90 -4.26 -3.81
N TYR A 124 -2.01 -5.59 -3.70
CA TYR A 124 -1.23 -6.52 -4.52
C TYR A 124 -1.46 -6.33 -6.01
N GLN A 125 -2.72 -6.22 -6.45
CA GLN A 125 -3.06 -5.98 -7.85
C GLN A 125 -2.51 -4.63 -8.34
N ARG A 126 -2.58 -3.59 -7.49
CA ARG A 126 -2.01 -2.27 -7.79
C ARG A 126 -0.50 -2.35 -7.99
N ILE A 127 0.22 -3.01 -7.08
CA ILE A 127 1.67 -3.21 -7.18
C ILE A 127 2.03 -3.95 -8.47
N ARG A 128 1.30 -5.02 -8.80
CA ARG A 128 1.54 -5.80 -10.02
C ARG A 128 1.40 -4.94 -11.29
N ARG A 129 0.39 -4.08 -11.35
CA ARG A 129 0.19 -3.14 -12.48
C ARG A 129 1.31 -2.09 -12.56
N LEU A 130 1.69 -1.50 -11.42
CA LEU A 130 2.77 -0.52 -11.36
C LEU A 130 4.13 -1.13 -11.75
N LYS A 131 4.43 -2.35 -11.32
CA LYS A 131 5.65 -3.06 -11.72
C LYS A 131 5.72 -3.29 -13.23
N LEU A 132 4.62 -3.70 -13.83
CA LEU A 132 4.55 -3.89 -15.29
C LEU A 132 4.75 -2.56 -16.01
N GLY A 133 4.09 -1.48 -15.57
CA GLY A 133 4.27 -0.12 -16.11
C GLY A 133 5.72 0.32 -16.05
N LEU A 134 6.35 0.20 -14.88
CA LEU A 134 7.75 0.55 -14.67
C LEU A 134 8.70 -0.25 -15.57
N ALA A 135 8.49 -1.55 -15.71
CA ALA A 135 9.33 -2.37 -16.58
C ALA A 135 9.26 -1.94 -18.05
N CYS A 136 8.06 -1.61 -18.54
CA CYS A 136 7.87 -1.12 -19.90
C CYS A 136 8.49 0.26 -20.11
N GLU A 137 8.32 1.18 -19.17
CA GLU A 137 8.89 2.52 -19.24
C GLU A 137 10.42 2.50 -19.23
N LEU A 138 11.03 1.66 -18.37
CA LEU A 138 12.47 1.44 -18.35
C LEU A 138 13.00 0.85 -19.67
N ALA A 139 12.28 -0.13 -20.24
CA ALA A 139 12.68 -0.73 -21.52
C ALA A 139 12.63 0.28 -22.66
N VAL A 140 11.56 1.09 -22.74
CA VAL A 140 11.46 2.17 -23.76
C VAL A 140 12.52 3.23 -23.54
N GLY A 141 12.78 3.65 -22.29
CA GLY A 141 13.83 4.60 -21.95
C GLY A 141 15.21 4.12 -22.41
N GLN A 142 15.55 2.87 -22.14
CA GLN A 142 16.81 2.26 -22.59
C GLN A 142 16.95 2.21 -24.11
N GLU A 143 15.89 1.89 -24.83
CA GLU A 143 15.91 1.89 -26.30
C GLU A 143 16.03 3.30 -26.86
N LEU A 144 15.37 4.29 -26.29
CA LEU A 144 15.51 5.69 -26.67
C LEU A 144 16.96 6.19 -26.43
N GLU A 145 17.58 5.86 -25.30
CA GLU A 145 18.97 6.21 -25.02
C GLU A 145 19.95 5.55 -26.00
N ARG A 146 19.68 4.31 -26.45
CA ARG A 146 20.50 3.64 -27.49
C ARG A 146 20.42 4.34 -28.85
N LEU A 147 19.32 5.01 -29.16
CA LEU A 147 19.18 5.78 -30.39
C LEU A 147 20.00 7.08 -30.37
N VAL A 148 20.34 7.57 -29.19
CA VAL A 148 21.20 8.75 -29.00
C VAL A 148 22.65 8.36 -29.32
N ARG A 149 23.05 8.52 -30.56
CA ARG A 149 24.45 8.35 -30.97
C ARG A 149 25.17 9.70 -30.92
N PRO A 150 26.22 9.85 -30.12
CA PRO A 150 26.89 11.12 -29.91
C PRO A 150 27.57 11.68 -31.21
N GLU A 151 27.79 10.85 -32.22
CA GLU A 151 28.63 11.20 -33.36
C GLU A 151 27.90 11.81 -34.57
N ALA A 152 26.57 11.65 -34.67
CA ALA A 152 25.90 12.04 -35.92
C ALA A 152 24.94 13.24 -35.78
N HIS A 153 24.16 13.36 -34.69
CA HIS A 153 23.20 14.46 -34.49
C HIS A 153 22.93 14.65 -32.98
N PRO A 154 22.75 15.90 -32.50
CA PRO A 154 22.44 16.16 -31.10
C PRO A 154 20.98 15.77 -30.83
N TYR A 155 20.77 14.54 -30.42
CA TYR A 155 19.51 14.09 -29.84
C TYR A 155 19.60 14.19 -28.32
N TYR A 156 18.55 14.75 -27.72
CA TYR A 156 18.42 14.80 -26.27
C TYR A 156 17.18 14.03 -25.86
N VAL A 157 17.30 13.17 -24.89
CA VAL A 157 16.17 12.42 -24.31
C VAL A 157 15.99 12.87 -22.86
N PHE A 158 14.79 13.30 -22.55
CA PHE A 158 14.38 13.66 -21.19
C PHE A 158 13.32 12.66 -20.71
N HIS A 159 13.46 12.21 -19.47
CA HIS A 159 12.55 11.25 -18.86
C HIS A 159 11.77 11.92 -17.73
N ASP A 160 10.54 11.42 -17.47
CA ASP A 160 9.68 11.88 -16.38
C ASP A 160 9.52 13.40 -16.30
N VAL A 161 9.21 14.03 -17.43
CA VAL A 161 9.08 15.49 -17.52
C VAL A 161 7.79 15.94 -16.85
N PRO A 162 7.85 16.69 -15.73
CA PRO A 162 6.66 17.16 -15.04
C PRO A 162 6.00 18.28 -15.82
N THR A 163 4.68 18.21 -15.95
CA THR A 163 3.83 19.32 -16.37
C THR A 163 2.89 19.69 -15.22
N ASP A 164 2.14 20.76 -15.36
CA ASP A 164 1.26 21.26 -14.29
C ASP A 164 0.20 20.25 -13.84
N SER A 165 -0.22 19.33 -14.72
CA SER A 165 -1.31 18.39 -14.45
C SER A 165 -0.94 16.91 -14.62
N PHE A 166 0.12 16.60 -15.33
CA PHE A 166 0.56 15.21 -15.59
C PHE A 166 2.07 15.15 -15.80
N THR A 167 2.61 13.93 -15.86
CA THR A 167 4.02 13.69 -16.16
C THR A 167 4.12 13.05 -17.54
N ILE A 168 5.02 13.55 -18.39
CA ILE A 168 5.31 12.97 -19.69
C ILE A 168 6.43 11.94 -19.50
N ASP A 169 6.23 10.71 -19.99
CA ASP A 169 7.18 9.61 -19.78
C ASP A 169 8.53 9.89 -20.43
N HIS A 170 8.53 10.29 -21.73
CA HIS A 170 9.77 10.62 -22.43
C HIS A 170 9.54 11.77 -23.43
N VAL A 171 10.53 12.65 -23.52
CA VAL A 171 10.58 13.73 -24.52
C VAL A 171 11.88 13.59 -25.29
N VAL A 172 11.79 13.45 -26.60
CA VAL A 172 12.94 13.35 -27.50
C VAL A 172 13.05 14.63 -28.32
N VAL A 173 14.15 15.34 -28.16
CA VAL A 173 14.46 16.56 -28.89
C VAL A 173 15.44 16.23 -30.01
N THR A 174 15.06 16.51 -31.26
CA THR A 174 15.86 16.25 -32.44
C THR A 174 15.99 17.54 -33.28
N PRO A 175 16.92 17.61 -34.25
CA PRO A 175 17.00 18.74 -35.17
C PRO A 175 15.74 18.93 -36.00
N HIS A 176 14.88 17.93 -36.14
CA HIS A 176 13.66 17.96 -36.93
C HIS A 176 12.39 18.25 -36.10
N GLY A 177 12.50 18.27 -34.78
CA GLY A 177 11.38 18.59 -33.88
C GLY A 177 11.47 17.94 -32.51
N VAL A 178 10.44 18.18 -31.70
CA VAL A 178 10.26 17.61 -30.37
C VAL A 178 9.18 16.55 -30.42
N PHE A 179 9.50 15.36 -29.95
CA PHE A 179 8.59 14.21 -29.92
C PHE A 179 8.27 13.84 -28.48
N VAL A 180 6.99 13.65 -28.20
CA VAL A 180 6.50 13.16 -26.92
C VAL A 180 6.16 11.69 -27.06
N VAL A 181 6.76 10.86 -26.21
CA VAL A 181 6.54 9.40 -26.19
C VAL A 181 5.88 9.01 -24.86
N GLU A 182 4.68 8.45 -24.94
CA GLU A 182 3.93 7.92 -23.81
C GLU A 182 3.98 6.39 -23.86
N THR A 183 4.35 5.76 -22.74
CA THR A 183 4.48 4.31 -22.63
C THR A 183 3.22 3.72 -22.01
N ARG A 184 2.59 2.76 -22.72
CA ARG A 184 1.43 2.03 -22.20
C ARG A 184 1.72 0.55 -22.08
N ALA A 185 1.81 0.07 -20.83
CA ALA A 185 2.00 -1.35 -20.56
C ALA A 185 0.67 -2.11 -20.65
N ARG A 186 0.64 -3.19 -21.44
CA ARG A 186 -0.46 -4.15 -21.45
C ARG A 186 0.08 -5.53 -21.09
N ALA A 187 -0.56 -6.21 -20.15
CA ALA A 187 -0.27 -7.61 -19.88
C ALA A 187 -0.86 -8.45 -21.04
N LEU A 188 -0.03 -9.25 -21.67
CA LEU A 188 -0.51 -10.26 -22.62
C LEU A 188 -1.35 -11.31 -21.86
N ALA A 189 -2.54 -11.59 -22.34
CA ALA A 189 -3.33 -12.70 -21.83
C ALA A 189 -2.68 -13.99 -22.34
N ILE A 190 -2.30 -14.87 -21.41
CA ILE A 190 -1.81 -16.19 -21.74
C ILE A 190 -3.02 -17.13 -21.79
N GLY A 191 -3.26 -17.78 -22.91
CA GLY A 191 -4.30 -18.81 -23.05
C GLY A 191 -4.01 -20.03 -22.17
N SER A 192 -5.01 -20.87 -21.98
CA SER A 192 -4.90 -22.13 -21.21
C SER A 192 -3.87 -23.11 -21.78
N ASP A 193 -3.48 -22.92 -23.02
CA ASP A 193 -2.46 -23.68 -23.77
C ASP A 193 -1.05 -23.07 -23.68
N GLY A 194 -0.87 -22.03 -22.87
CA GLY A 194 0.42 -21.35 -22.69
C GLY A 194 0.84 -20.45 -23.85
N LYS A 195 0.00 -20.32 -24.91
CA LYS A 195 0.28 -19.41 -26.04
C LYS A 195 -0.19 -17.99 -25.73
N GLU A 196 0.58 -17.01 -26.17
CA GLU A 196 0.23 -15.60 -26.09
C GLU A 196 -1.00 -15.33 -26.96
N LEU A 197 -2.06 -14.81 -26.33
CA LEU A 197 -3.23 -14.31 -27.04
C LEU A 197 -2.94 -12.87 -27.49
N ASN A 198 -2.69 -12.69 -28.78
CA ASN A 198 -2.65 -11.37 -29.39
C ASN A 198 -4.07 -10.81 -29.43
N CYS A 199 -4.46 -10.00 -28.45
CA CYS A 199 -5.64 -9.17 -28.56
C CYS A 199 -5.31 -8.02 -29.53
N VAL A 200 -5.59 -8.21 -30.80
CA VAL A 200 -5.66 -7.12 -31.77
C VAL A 200 -6.92 -6.32 -31.41
N ALA A 201 -6.75 -5.06 -30.96
CA ALA A 201 -7.83 -4.12 -30.75
C ALA A 201 -8.13 -3.38 -32.05
#